data_177a9198a520b498d642a8b2921079e4
#
_entry.id   177a9198a520b498d642a8b2921079e4
#
_cell.length_a   1.000
_cell.length_b   1.000
_cell.length_c   1.000
_cell.angle_alpha   90.00
_cell.angle_beta   90.00
_cell.angle_gamma   90.00
#
_symmetry.space_group_name_H-M   'P 1'
#
loop_
_entity.id
_entity.type
_entity.pdbx_description
1 polymer ?
#
loop_
_entity_poly.entity_id
_entity_poly.type
_entity_poly.pdbx_seq_one_letter_code
_entity_poly.pdbx_strand_id
1 'polypeptide(L)'
;MTAEAAGYGVRRMCLAFDLERYSAGNDTDQIEKQRAMMIMVREACERGALERAHWLKQEQGDGELAVLPPGVDEVHVITALWREFREGLHRYNRHANAGARLRMRVAVHEGMTYIGENGFAGTAINTVCRLRDCHEAKDALSAADGDMVLIASDRIYQDIIRGHDALDLPASAFVETPVDIPDKGFRTVAYIFSGVAARPGPSAGAAPAGDVPRHDGGAPGESAPGAPAAGSVVISGANAKMRDVVTGTVHHHYEDRS
;
A
#
# COMPACT_ATOMS: atom_id res chain seq x y z
N MET A 1 3.29 -7.11 34.16
CA MET A 1 2.81 -7.06 32.77
C MET A 1 1.30 -7.20 32.81
N THR A 2 0.59 -6.12 32.67
CA THR A 2 -0.87 -6.08 32.76
C THR A 2 -1.49 -6.69 31.51
N ALA A 3 -2.42 -7.59 31.68
CA ALA A 3 -3.17 -8.34 30.66
C ALA A 3 -4.10 -7.45 29.80
N GLU A 4 -3.72 -6.21 29.51
CA GLU A 4 -4.59 -5.18 28.96
C GLU A 4 -4.49 -4.98 27.44
N ALA A 5 -3.66 -5.72 26.74
CA ALA A 5 -3.41 -5.47 25.31
C ALA A 5 -4.06 -6.47 24.33
N ALA A 6 -4.65 -7.53 24.79
CA ALA A 6 -5.29 -8.52 23.93
C ALA A 6 -6.77 -8.18 23.72
N GLY A 7 -7.12 -7.42 22.69
CA GLY A 7 -8.50 -7.32 22.27
C GLY A 7 -9.01 -6.00 21.68
N TYR A 8 -8.36 -4.88 21.92
CA TYR A 8 -8.84 -3.63 21.35
C TYR A 8 -8.15 -3.31 20.02
N GLY A 9 -8.96 -3.19 18.97
CA GLY A 9 -8.48 -2.68 17.69
C GLY A 9 -8.12 -1.21 17.81
N VAL A 10 -6.96 -0.83 17.28
CA VAL A 10 -6.52 0.57 17.19
C VAL A 10 -6.29 0.90 15.72
N ARG A 11 -6.79 2.07 15.30
CA ARG A 11 -6.54 2.58 13.97
C ARG A 11 -5.10 3.07 13.87
N ARG A 12 -4.38 2.56 12.89
CA ARG A 12 -2.96 2.89 12.68
C ARG A 12 -2.63 2.91 11.20
N MET A 13 -1.62 3.68 10.85
CA MET A 13 -0.96 3.58 9.56
C MET A 13 -0.15 2.29 9.50
N CYS A 14 -0.27 1.58 8.40
CA CYS A 14 0.46 0.37 8.07
C CYS A 14 1.30 0.60 6.83
N LEU A 15 2.54 0.17 6.86
CA LEU A 15 3.48 0.20 5.76
C LEU A 15 3.88 -1.23 5.41
N ALA A 16 3.93 -1.55 4.13
CA ALA A 16 4.54 -2.80 3.67
C ALA A 16 5.46 -2.46 2.51
N PHE A 17 6.69 -2.92 2.56
CA PHE A 17 7.63 -2.74 1.46
C PHE A 17 8.43 -4.00 1.20
N ASP A 18 8.88 -4.17 -0.02
CA ASP A 18 9.70 -5.29 -0.45
C ASP A 18 10.61 -4.92 -1.63
N LEU A 19 11.55 -5.80 -1.92
CA LEU A 19 12.45 -5.70 -3.07
C LEU A 19 11.94 -6.49 -4.26
N GLU A 20 11.97 -5.86 -5.42
CA GLU A 20 11.72 -6.58 -6.68
C GLU A 20 12.81 -7.61 -6.94
N ARG A 21 12.40 -8.82 -7.39
CA ARG A 21 13.32 -9.88 -7.85
C ARG A 21 14.39 -10.29 -6.84
N TYR A 22 14.05 -10.22 -5.55
CA TYR A 22 14.97 -10.63 -4.49
C TYR A 22 15.47 -12.07 -4.66
N SER A 23 14.56 -13.00 -4.95
CA SER A 23 14.84 -14.42 -5.11
C SER A 23 15.57 -14.80 -6.41
N ALA A 24 15.83 -13.84 -7.31
CA ALA A 24 16.49 -14.13 -8.59
C ALA A 24 18.02 -14.29 -8.48
N GLY A 25 18.62 -13.92 -7.33
CA GLY A 25 20.04 -14.08 -7.05
C GLY A 25 20.36 -15.35 -6.27
N ASN A 26 21.66 -15.64 -6.10
CA ASN A 26 22.11 -16.68 -5.18
C ASN A 26 21.95 -16.24 -3.72
N ASP A 27 22.21 -17.14 -2.76
CA ASP A 27 22.02 -16.86 -1.34
C ASP A 27 22.86 -15.68 -0.83
N THR A 28 24.08 -15.53 -1.33
CA THR A 28 24.96 -14.40 -0.98
C THR A 28 24.37 -13.07 -1.48
N ASP A 29 23.90 -13.03 -2.73
CA ASP A 29 23.26 -11.85 -3.30
C ASP A 29 22.00 -11.46 -2.50
N GLN A 30 21.22 -12.46 -2.07
CA GLN A 30 20.02 -12.24 -1.26
C GLN A 30 20.37 -11.62 0.10
N ILE A 31 21.38 -12.17 0.80
CA ILE A 31 21.84 -11.65 2.09
C ILE A 31 22.36 -10.20 1.93
N GLU A 32 23.12 -9.92 0.88
CA GLU A 32 23.65 -8.58 0.63
C GLU A 32 22.53 -7.57 0.32
N LYS A 33 21.56 -7.93 -0.50
CA LYS A 33 20.39 -7.10 -0.82
C LYS A 33 19.55 -6.80 0.43
N GLN A 34 19.29 -7.82 1.24
CA GLN A 34 18.57 -7.66 2.51
C GLN A 34 19.29 -6.70 3.44
N ARG A 35 20.60 -6.89 3.62
CA ARG A 35 21.43 -6.01 4.46
C ARG A 35 21.42 -4.57 3.94
N ALA A 36 21.60 -4.38 2.63
CA ALA A 36 21.59 -3.06 2.00
C ALA A 36 20.23 -2.37 2.18
N MET A 37 19.13 -3.09 1.97
CA MET A 37 17.79 -2.57 2.20
C MET A 37 17.60 -2.12 3.66
N MET A 38 17.96 -2.95 4.63
CA MET A 38 17.77 -2.63 6.05
C MET A 38 18.61 -1.42 6.50
N ILE A 39 19.84 -1.28 6.00
CA ILE A 39 20.68 -0.10 6.23
C ILE A 39 20.00 1.13 5.63
N MET A 40 19.58 1.05 4.37
CA MET A 40 18.92 2.15 3.66
C MET A 40 17.65 2.62 4.36
N VAL A 41 16.78 1.67 4.79
CA VAL A 41 15.53 1.97 5.50
C VAL A 41 15.80 2.69 6.83
N ARG A 42 16.78 2.20 7.61
CA ARG A 42 17.18 2.85 8.85
C ARG A 42 17.65 4.27 8.62
N GLU A 43 18.60 4.46 7.72
CA GLU A 43 19.14 5.77 7.38
C GLU A 43 18.07 6.72 6.83
N ALA A 44 17.14 6.20 6.03
CA ALA A 44 16.03 6.99 5.49
C ALA A 44 15.10 7.47 6.62
N CYS A 45 14.79 6.61 7.58
CA CYS A 45 13.99 6.98 8.73
C CYS A 45 14.70 8.03 9.61
N GLU A 46 16.02 7.87 9.84
CA GLU A 46 16.82 8.85 10.57
C GLU A 46 16.82 10.22 9.89
N ARG A 47 17.09 10.27 8.58
CA ARG A 47 17.07 11.53 7.80
C ARG A 47 15.69 12.15 7.70
N GLY A 48 14.65 11.32 7.59
CA GLY A 48 13.26 11.74 7.55
C GLY A 48 12.70 12.14 8.91
N ALA A 49 13.49 12.09 10.00
CA ALA A 49 13.01 12.29 11.36
C ALA A 49 11.80 11.40 11.72
N LEU A 50 11.80 10.15 11.24
CA LEU A 50 10.79 9.16 11.53
C LEU A 50 11.22 8.32 12.73
N GLU A 51 10.42 8.32 13.78
CA GLU A 51 10.72 7.61 15.03
C GLU A 51 10.52 6.09 14.89
N ARG A 52 11.35 5.46 14.04
CA ARG A 52 11.26 4.03 13.71
C ARG A 52 11.38 3.11 14.94
N ALA A 53 12.00 3.55 16.02
CA ALA A 53 12.09 2.79 17.27
C ALA A 53 10.71 2.46 17.86
N HIS A 54 9.73 3.31 17.62
CA HIS A 54 8.35 3.12 18.09
C HIS A 54 7.46 2.33 17.12
N TRP A 55 7.98 1.94 15.96
CA TRP A 55 7.23 1.13 15.01
C TRP A 55 7.23 -0.32 15.45
N LEU A 56 6.07 -0.94 15.38
CA LEU A 56 5.96 -2.39 15.49
C LEU A 56 6.28 -2.98 14.10
N LYS A 57 7.23 -3.90 14.04
CA LYS A 57 7.80 -4.39 12.78
C LYS A 57 7.75 -5.91 12.70
N GLN A 58 7.51 -6.41 11.51
CA GLN A 58 7.62 -7.82 11.16
C GLN A 58 8.47 -7.93 9.89
N GLU A 59 9.66 -8.49 10.02
CA GLU A 59 10.55 -8.75 8.90
C GLU A 59 9.99 -9.89 8.03
N GLN A 60 10.11 -9.75 6.73
CA GLN A 60 9.56 -10.66 5.72
C GLN A 60 10.60 -11.10 4.68
N GLY A 61 11.84 -11.31 5.11
CA GLY A 61 12.93 -11.71 4.21
C GLY A 61 13.40 -10.56 3.31
N ASP A 62 12.73 -10.32 2.22
CA ASP A 62 13.02 -9.26 1.25
C ASP A 62 12.27 -7.95 1.51
N GLY A 63 11.57 -7.86 2.62
CA GLY A 63 10.77 -6.70 2.97
C GLY A 63 10.42 -6.61 4.43
N GLU A 64 9.53 -5.69 4.75
CA GLU A 64 9.05 -5.47 6.10
C GLU A 64 7.58 -5.03 6.07
N LEU A 65 6.84 -5.50 7.06
CA LEU A 65 5.57 -4.94 7.46
C LEU A 65 5.78 -4.12 8.73
N ALA A 66 5.39 -2.86 8.71
CA ALA A 66 5.47 -1.96 9.86
C ALA A 66 4.09 -1.39 10.20
N VAL A 67 3.80 -1.35 11.49
CA VAL A 67 2.60 -0.73 12.04
C VAL A 67 3.03 0.43 12.93
N LEU A 68 2.63 1.63 12.56
CA LEU A 68 3.05 2.85 13.23
C LEU A 68 2.24 3.11 14.50
N PRO A 69 2.78 3.89 15.46
CA PRO A 69 2.01 4.36 16.60
C PRO A 69 0.74 5.13 16.14
N PRO A 70 -0.32 5.13 16.92
CA PRO A 70 -1.48 5.95 16.62
C PRO A 70 -1.12 7.44 16.75
N GLY A 71 -1.72 8.27 15.88
CA GLY A 71 -1.55 9.74 15.94
C GLY A 71 -0.23 10.26 15.37
N VAL A 72 0.46 9.49 14.53
CA VAL A 72 1.60 9.99 13.74
C VAL A 72 1.14 11.07 12.77
N ASP A 73 2.04 11.98 12.40
CA ASP A 73 1.82 12.89 11.28
C ASP A 73 1.94 12.10 9.97
N GLU A 74 0.81 11.68 9.43
CA GLU A 74 0.75 10.79 8.27
C GLU A 74 1.27 11.45 6.99
N VAL A 75 1.06 12.76 6.84
CA VAL A 75 1.60 13.55 5.71
C VAL A 75 3.12 13.54 5.76
N HIS A 76 3.68 13.83 6.93
CA HIS A 76 5.13 13.79 7.14
C HIS A 76 5.70 12.40 6.88
N VAL A 77 5.08 11.35 7.43
CA VAL A 77 5.51 9.97 7.24
C VAL A 77 5.57 9.62 5.75
N ILE A 78 4.50 9.85 4.99
CA ILE A 78 4.42 9.46 3.58
C ILE A 78 5.44 10.26 2.74
N THR A 79 5.55 11.56 2.95
CA THR A 79 6.47 12.41 2.20
C THR A 79 7.94 12.12 2.52
N ALA A 80 8.26 11.92 3.80
CA ALA A 80 9.60 11.56 4.22
C ALA A 80 10.01 10.18 3.70
N LEU A 81 9.14 9.16 3.82
CA LEU A 81 9.39 7.83 3.26
C LEU A 81 9.68 7.89 1.76
N TRP A 82 8.82 8.57 1.00
CA TRP A 82 9.01 8.69 -0.44
C TRP A 82 10.35 9.33 -0.78
N ARG A 83 10.63 10.49 -0.21
CA ARG A 83 11.85 11.24 -0.49
C ARG A 83 13.11 10.48 -0.10
N GLU A 84 13.15 9.99 1.14
CA GLU A 84 14.36 9.38 1.70
C GLU A 84 14.63 7.98 1.16
N PHE A 85 13.59 7.18 0.87
CA PHE A 85 13.77 5.88 0.24
C PHE A 85 14.24 6.03 -1.21
N ARG A 86 13.64 6.93 -1.97
CA ARG A 86 14.08 7.23 -3.35
C ARG A 86 15.53 7.68 -3.39
N GLU A 87 15.91 8.59 -2.49
CA GLU A 87 17.28 9.07 -2.39
C GLU A 87 18.25 7.96 -1.93
N GLY A 88 17.85 7.13 -1.00
CA GLY A 88 18.61 5.96 -0.56
C GLY A 88 18.86 4.96 -1.68
N LEU A 89 17.82 4.61 -2.44
CA LEU A 89 17.92 3.75 -3.62
C LEU A 89 18.83 4.35 -4.69
N HIS A 90 18.67 5.65 -4.96
CA HIS A 90 19.53 6.34 -5.93
C HIS A 90 21.01 6.28 -5.54
N ARG A 91 21.35 6.58 -4.26
CA ARG A 91 22.72 6.51 -3.76
C ARG A 91 23.31 5.10 -3.87
N TYR A 92 22.54 4.09 -3.49
CA TYR A 92 22.96 2.69 -3.57
C TYR A 92 23.15 2.26 -5.03
N ASN A 93 22.15 2.47 -5.86
CA ASN A 93 22.10 1.99 -7.25
C ASN A 93 23.12 2.67 -8.15
N ARG A 94 23.58 3.87 -7.81
CA ARG A 94 24.62 4.57 -8.59
C ARG A 94 25.93 3.81 -8.67
N HIS A 95 26.21 2.94 -7.70
CA HIS A 95 27.41 2.12 -7.61
C HIS A 95 27.15 0.62 -7.83
N ALA A 96 25.89 0.23 -7.94
CA ALA A 96 25.48 -1.16 -8.12
C ALA A 96 25.54 -1.58 -9.61
N ASN A 97 26.01 -2.80 -9.87
CA ASN A 97 25.80 -3.41 -11.17
C ASN A 97 24.32 -3.80 -11.37
N ALA A 98 23.96 -4.18 -12.59
CA ALA A 98 22.56 -4.49 -12.92
C ALA A 98 21.95 -5.60 -12.04
N GLY A 99 22.73 -6.58 -11.59
CA GLY A 99 22.27 -7.69 -10.75
C GLY A 99 22.11 -7.30 -9.27
N ALA A 100 22.88 -6.28 -8.81
CA ALA A 100 22.86 -5.79 -7.45
C ALA A 100 21.89 -4.62 -7.24
N ARG A 101 21.30 -4.07 -8.32
CA ARG A 101 20.37 -2.94 -8.26
C ARG A 101 19.16 -3.29 -7.39
N LEU A 102 18.80 -2.39 -6.49
CA LEU A 102 17.62 -2.51 -5.66
C LEU A 102 16.46 -1.72 -6.27
N ARG A 103 15.32 -2.36 -6.38
CA ARG A 103 14.06 -1.72 -6.75
C ARG A 103 12.98 -2.11 -5.74
N MET A 104 12.12 -1.19 -5.35
CA MET A 104 11.26 -1.34 -4.19
C MET A 104 9.81 -0.99 -4.48
N ARG A 105 8.89 -1.77 -3.92
CA ARG A 105 7.48 -1.43 -3.79
C ARG A 105 7.20 -1.01 -2.35
N VAL A 106 6.48 0.08 -2.18
CA VAL A 106 6.09 0.61 -0.86
C VAL A 106 4.59 0.81 -0.87
N ALA A 107 3.86 0.06 -0.07
CA ALA A 107 2.42 0.23 0.10
C ALA A 107 2.11 0.89 1.44
N VAL A 108 1.13 1.80 1.44
CA VAL A 108 0.63 2.50 2.63
C VAL A 108 -0.88 2.37 2.74
N HIS A 109 -1.35 2.07 3.94
CA HIS A 109 -2.77 1.95 4.26
C HIS A 109 -3.03 2.32 5.71
N GLU A 110 -4.22 2.82 6.02
CA GLU A 110 -4.66 3.09 7.38
C GLU A 110 -5.91 2.28 7.70
N GLY A 111 -5.93 1.64 8.86
CA GLY A 111 -7.09 0.88 9.29
C GLY A 111 -6.95 0.27 10.68
N MET A 112 -7.96 -0.49 11.06
CA MET A 112 -7.99 -1.15 12.37
C MET A 112 -6.95 -2.28 12.40
N THR A 113 -6.07 -2.21 13.39
CA THR A 113 -5.02 -3.21 13.65
C THR A 113 -5.18 -3.78 15.05
N TYR A 114 -4.84 -5.04 15.19
CA TYR A 114 -4.83 -5.77 16.44
C TYR A 114 -3.44 -6.33 16.66
N ILE A 115 -2.95 -6.25 17.89
CA ILE A 115 -1.69 -6.88 18.29
C ILE A 115 -2.05 -8.21 18.95
N GLY A 116 -1.59 -9.29 18.38
CA GLY A 116 -1.78 -10.64 18.90
C GLY A 116 -0.47 -11.27 19.37
N GLU A 117 -0.54 -12.48 19.92
CA GLU A 117 0.63 -13.21 20.40
C GLU A 117 1.63 -13.54 19.27
N ASN A 118 1.16 -13.71 18.04
CA ASN A 118 1.97 -14.02 16.85
C ASN A 118 2.13 -12.83 15.88
N GLY A 119 2.10 -11.60 16.38
CA GLY A 119 2.27 -10.39 15.56
C GLY A 119 0.97 -9.65 15.30
N PHE A 120 0.74 -9.21 14.08
CA PHE A 120 -0.37 -8.35 13.75
C PHE A 120 -1.54 -9.10 13.12
N ALA A 121 -2.75 -8.67 13.45
CA ALA A 121 -3.98 -9.15 12.85
C ALA A 121 -4.85 -7.97 12.41
N GLY A 122 -5.80 -8.25 11.52
CA GLY A 122 -6.78 -7.27 11.06
C GLY A 122 -6.77 -7.08 9.54
N THR A 123 -7.86 -6.51 9.06
CA THR A 123 -8.04 -6.25 7.63
C THR A 123 -7.02 -5.26 7.08
N ALA A 124 -6.56 -4.30 7.90
CA ALA A 124 -5.56 -3.31 7.51
C ALA A 124 -4.23 -3.96 7.12
N ILE A 125 -3.79 -4.95 7.90
CA ILE A 125 -2.56 -5.71 7.64
C ILE A 125 -2.67 -6.46 6.32
N ASN A 126 -3.76 -7.18 6.12
CA ASN A 126 -4.01 -7.90 4.88
C ASN A 126 -4.10 -6.96 3.68
N THR A 127 -4.74 -5.80 3.85
CA THR A 127 -4.89 -4.81 2.78
C THR A 127 -3.54 -4.27 2.34
N VAL A 128 -2.70 -3.79 3.27
CA VAL A 128 -1.41 -3.20 2.90
C VAL A 128 -0.47 -4.22 2.24
N CYS A 129 -0.45 -5.47 2.73
CA CYS A 129 0.33 -6.54 2.09
C CYS A 129 -0.20 -6.88 0.69
N ARG A 130 -1.53 -6.97 0.51
CA ARG A 130 -2.13 -7.24 -0.81
C ARG A 130 -1.87 -6.12 -1.81
N LEU A 131 -1.89 -4.86 -1.37
CA LEU A 131 -1.55 -3.71 -2.21
C LEU A 131 -0.09 -3.76 -2.65
N ARG A 132 0.85 -4.12 -1.77
CA ARG A 132 2.26 -4.30 -2.12
C ARG A 132 2.46 -5.43 -3.14
N ASP A 133 1.75 -6.54 -2.94
CA ASP A 133 1.97 -7.79 -3.70
C ASP A 133 1.13 -7.90 -4.97
N CYS A 134 0.19 -6.98 -5.21
CA CYS A 134 -0.70 -7.02 -6.37
C CYS A 134 0.07 -6.94 -7.70
N HIS A 135 -0.56 -7.41 -8.76
CA HIS A 135 0.04 -7.44 -10.09
C HIS A 135 0.29 -6.03 -10.60
N GLU A 136 -0.64 -5.15 -10.36
CA GLU A 136 -0.60 -3.75 -10.77
C GLU A 136 0.60 -3.00 -10.17
N ALA A 137 0.94 -3.28 -8.90
CA ALA A 137 2.13 -2.70 -8.25
C ALA A 137 3.42 -3.22 -8.88
N LYS A 138 3.46 -4.51 -9.25
CA LYS A 138 4.60 -5.13 -9.94
C LYS A 138 4.79 -4.57 -11.33
N ASP A 139 3.70 -4.42 -12.07
CA ASP A 139 3.71 -3.86 -13.42
C ASP A 139 4.12 -2.38 -13.40
N ALA A 140 3.57 -1.62 -12.45
CA ALA A 140 3.94 -0.22 -12.29
C ALA A 140 5.44 -0.05 -11.99
N LEU A 141 6.01 -0.87 -11.10
CA LEU A 141 7.45 -0.84 -10.86
C LEU A 141 8.23 -1.26 -12.10
N SER A 142 7.81 -2.33 -12.79
CA SER A 142 8.49 -2.81 -14.01
C SER A 142 8.51 -1.74 -15.11
N ALA A 143 7.45 -0.97 -15.25
CA ALA A 143 7.32 0.11 -16.24
C ALA A 143 7.96 1.43 -15.81
N ALA A 144 8.32 1.58 -14.53
CA ALA A 144 8.89 2.82 -14.01
C ALA A 144 10.34 3.00 -14.43
N ASP A 145 10.70 4.24 -14.79
CA ASP A 145 12.10 4.64 -14.99
C ASP A 145 12.87 4.70 -13.65
N GLY A 146 12.16 4.93 -12.54
CA GLY A 146 12.70 4.99 -11.20
C GLY A 146 12.83 3.61 -10.53
N ASP A 147 13.43 3.60 -9.36
CA ASP A 147 13.68 2.38 -8.58
C ASP A 147 12.62 2.12 -7.49
N MET A 148 11.57 2.92 -7.44
CA MET A 148 10.53 2.80 -6.43
C MET A 148 9.14 3.17 -6.98
N VAL A 149 8.12 2.45 -6.48
CA VAL A 149 6.72 2.86 -6.60
C VAL A 149 6.10 2.96 -5.22
N LEU A 150 5.22 3.94 -5.05
CA LEU A 150 4.38 4.11 -3.87
C LEU A 150 2.96 3.71 -4.20
N ILE A 151 2.39 2.80 -3.42
CA ILE A 151 1.02 2.32 -3.56
C ILE A 151 0.21 2.83 -2.36
N ALA A 152 -0.65 3.79 -2.57
CA ALA A 152 -1.56 4.29 -1.57
C ALA A 152 -2.93 3.60 -1.69
N SER A 153 -3.51 3.18 -0.56
CA SER A 153 -4.92 2.79 -0.58
C SER A 153 -5.82 3.99 -0.89
N ASP A 154 -7.02 3.75 -1.37
CA ASP A 154 -8.01 4.81 -1.63
C ASP A 154 -8.16 5.75 -0.42
N ARG A 155 -8.27 5.19 0.78
CA ARG A 155 -8.35 5.98 2.00
C ARG A 155 -7.16 6.94 2.19
N ILE A 156 -5.93 6.44 2.08
CA ILE A 156 -4.72 7.27 2.21
C ILE A 156 -4.68 8.35 1.12
N TYR A 157 -5.09 7.99 -0.09
CA TYR A 157 -5.11 8.97 -1.19
C TYR A 157 -6.13 10.07 -0.94
N GLN A 158 -7.39 9.73 -0.62
CA GLN A 158 -8.46 10.71 -0.45
C GLN A 158 -8.27 11.60 0.78
N ASP A 159 -7.89 10.99 1.93
CA ASP A 159 -7.83 11.69 3.20
C ASP A 159 -6.51 12.48 3.37
N ILE A 160 -5.41 12.03 2.75
CA ILE A 160 -4.08 12.56 3.01
C ILE A 160 -3.47 13.17 1.74
N ILE A 161 -3.27 12.39 0.67
CA ILE A 161 -2.49 12.84 -0.48
C ILE A 161 -3.23 13.91 -1.27
N ARG A 162 -4.51 13.71 -1.55
CA ARG A 162 -5.32 14.61 -2.35
C ARG A 162 -5.50 16.01 -1.72
N GLY A 163 -5.49 16.07 -0.39
CA GLY A 163 -5.67 17.32 0.37
C GLY A 163 -4.39 18.11 0.62
N HIS A 164 -3.24 17.55 0.26
CA HIS A 164 -1.93 18.14 0.59
C HIS A 164 -1.06 18.22 -0.67
N ASP A 165 -0.80 19.43 -1.13
CA ASP A 165 0.14 19.69 -2.23
C ASP A 165 1.59 19.53 -1.73
N ALA A 166 2.00 18.31 -1.46
CA ALA A 166 3.40 18.01 -1.22
C ALA A 166 4.15 18.06 -2.56
N LEU A 167 5.16 18.91 -2.66
CA LEU A 167 5.96 19.11 -3.89
C LEU A 167 6.52 17.81 -4.48
N ASP A 168 6.83 16.84 -3.61
CA ASP A 168 7.42 15.55 -4.00
C ASP A 168 6.37 14.47 -4.34
N LEU A 169 5.10 14.69 -4.00
CA LEU A 169 3.99 13.75 -4.17
C LEU A 169 2.73 14.45 -4.69
N PRO A 170 2.77 15.03 -5.89
CA PRO A 170 1.60 15.72 -6.42
C PRO A 170 0.47 14.71 -6.66
N ALA A 171 -0.72 14.98 -6.11
CA ALA A 171 -1.88 14.09 -6.21
C ALA A 171 -2.23 13.75 -7.67
N SER A 172 -2.03 14.70 -8.60
CA SER A 172 -2.28 14.53 -10.03
C SER A 172 -1.36 13.51 -10.72
N ALA A 173 -0.25 13.13 -10.10
CA ALA A 173 0.69 12.15 -10.65
C ALA A 173 0.42 10.71 -10.18
N PHE A 174 -0.53 10.54 -9.27
CA PHE A 174 -1.00 9.21 -8.88
C PHE A 174 -1.96 8.66 -9.93
N VAL A 175 -1.78 7.41 -10.29
CA VAL A 175 -2.65 6.68 -11.22
C VAL A 175 -3.67 5.88 -10.40
N GLU A 176 -4.96 6.19 -10.59
CA GLU A 176 -6.05 5.39 -10.03
C GLU A 176 -6.03 3.99 -10.67
N THR A 177 -5.97 2.97 -9.84
CA THR A 177 -5.71 1.60 -10.28
C THR A 177 -6.66 0.64 -9.56
N PRO A 178 -7.62 0.03 -10.28
CA PRO A 178 -8.42 -1.05 -9.74
C PRO A 178 -7.54 -2.26 -9.44
N VAL A 179 -7.66 -2.80 -8.22
CA VAL A 179 -6.97 -4.02 -7.78
C VAL A 179 -8.00 -5.11 -7.51
N ASP A 180 -7.87 -6.24 -8.20
CA ASP A 180 -8.74 -7.40 -8.02
C ASP A 180 -7.91 -8.68 -7.84
N ILE A 181 -8.04 -9.30 -6.66
CA ILE A 181 -7.37 -10.57 -6.33
C ILE A 181 -8.50 -11.60 -6.01
N PRO A 182 -9.06 -12.26 -7.04
CA PRO A 182 -10.24 -13.12 -6.91
C PRO A 182 -10.05 -14.26 -5.90
N ASP A 183 -8.88 -14.91 -5.93
CA ASP A 183 -8.56 -16.04 -5.05
C ASP A 183 -8.56 -15.66 -3.55
N LYS A 184 -8.40 -14.38 -3.25
CA LYS A 184 -8.44 -13.83 -1.88
C LYS A 184 -9.73 -13.06 -1.59
N GLY A 185 -10.68 -13.02 -2.54
CA GLY A 185 -11.90 -12.23 -2.42
C GLY A 185 -11.62 -10.76 -2.14
N PHE A 186 -10.52 -10.21 -2.69
CA PHE A 186 -10.07 -8.86 -2.43
C PHE A 186 -10.25 -7.99 -3.67
N ARG A 187 -11.06 -6.95 -3.52
CA ARG A 187 -11.27 -5.93 -4.56
C ARG A 187 -11.24 -4.55 -3.93
N THR A 188 -10.45 -3.65 -4.50
CA THR A 188 -10.30 -2.27 -4.03
C THR A 188 -9.79 -1.37 -5.15
N VAL A 189 -9.71 -0.07 -4.87
CA VAL A 189 -8.97 0.90 -5.69
C VAL A 189 -7.69 1.26 -4.93
N ALA A 190 -6.59 1.33 -5.65
CA ALA A 190 -5.32 1.86 -5.19
C ALA A 190 -4.89 3.04 -6.06
N TYR A 191 -3.99 3.84 -5.54
CA TYR A 191 -3.37 4.95 -6.26
C TYR A 191 -1.86 4.73 -6.27
N ILE A 192 -1.31 4.61 -7.47
CA ILE A 192 0.10 4.26 -7.68
C ILE A 192 0.88 5.44 -8.20
N PHE A 193 1.99 5.75 -7.56
CA PHE A 193 2.92 6.80 -7.94
C PHE A 193 4.31 6.23 -8.23
N SER A 194 4.84 6.51 -9.42
CA SER A 194 6.15 6.03 -9.89
C SER A 194 7.22 7.13 -9.99
N GLY A 195 6.93 8.34 -9.50
CA GLY A 195 7.88 9.46 -9.56
C GLY A 195 7.90 10.22 -10.89
N VAL A 196 7.09 9.81 -11.86
CA VAL A 196 6.91 10.51 -13.14
C VAL A 196 5.47 11.01 -13.21
N ALA A 197 5.27 12.28 -13.58
CA ALA A 197 3.92 12.79 -13.84
C ALA A 197 3.21 11.85 -14.83
N ALA A 198 2.00 11.40 -14.49
CA ALA A 198 1.22 10.51 -15.35
C ALA A 198 1.16 11.13 -16.75
N ARG A 199 1.69 10.42 -17.76
CA ARG A 199 1.38 10.77 -19.15
C ARG A 199 -0.12 10.62 -19.29
N PRO A 200 -0.84 11.65 -19.77
CA PRO A 200 -2.26 11.47 -20.06
C PRO A 200 -2.38 10.29 -21.00
N GLY A 201 -3.05 9.24 -20.53
CA GLY A 201 -3.37 8.08 -21.36
C GLY A 201 -4.08 8.58 -22.64
N PRO A 202 -4.02 7.85 -23.76
CA PRO A 202 -4.74 8.22 -24.95
C PRO A 202 -6.22 8.38 -24.55
N SER A 203 -6.72 9.61 -24.62
CA SER A 203 -8.13 9.93 -24.45
C SER A 203 -8.92 8.93 -25.29
N ALA A 204 -9.75 8.11 -24.66
CA ALA A 204 -10.68 7.26 -25.36
C ALA A 204 -11.43 8.13 -26.34
N GLY A 205 -11.24 7.87 -27.64
CA GLY A 205 -11.66 8.73 -28.71
C GLY A 205 -13.11 9.13 -28.59
N ALA A 206 -13.38 10.40 -28.74
CA ALA A 206 -14.72 10.92 -28.92
C ALA A 206 -15.40 10.10 -30.02
N ALA A 207 -16.48 9.43 -29.66
CA ALA A 207 -17.36 8.78 -30.62
C ALA A 207 -17.88 9.86 -31.59
N PRO A 208 -17.92 9.60 -32.89
CA PRO A 208 -18.46 10.54 -33.84
C PRO A 208 -19.95 10.77 -33.54
N ALA A 209 -20.35 12.03 -33.49
CA ALA A 209 -21.71 12.45 -33.33
C ALA A 209 -22.57 11.83 -34.47
N GLY A 210 -23.34 10.83 -34.12
CA GLY A 210 -24.37 10.27 -35.00
C GLY A 210 -25.58 11.18 -34.97
N ASP A 211 -26.01 11.49 -36.16
CA ASP A 211 -27.18 12.28 -36.58
C ASP A 211 -28.47 11.88 -35.82
N VAL A 212 -29.20 12.86 -35.26
CA VAL A 212 -30.47 12.66 -34.57
C VAL A 212 -31.60 12.93 -35.56
N PRO A 213 -32.47 11.93 -35.85
CA PRO A 213 -33.73 12.22 -36.48
C PRO A 213 -34.72 12.74 -35.42
N ARG A 214 -35.27 13.91 -35.68
CA ARG A 214 -36.43 14.46 -34.95
C ARG A 214 -37.68 13.65 -35.28
N HIS A 215 -38.40 13.17 -34.26
CA HIS A 215 -39.80 12.82 -34.38
C HIS A 215 -40.61 13.39 -33.24
N ASP A 216 -41.71 14.06 -33.68
CA ASP A 216 -42.73 14.74 -32.89
C ASP A 216 -43.64 13.78 -32.08
N GLY A 217 -44.11 14.31 -30.95
CA GLY A 217 -45.51 14.21 -30.53
C GLY A 217 -45.92 13.10 -29.56
N GLY A 218 -46.41 13.53 -28.39
CA GLY A 218 -47.43 12.80 -27.64
C GLY A 218 -47.16 12.59 -26.14
N ALA A 219 -47.73 13.44 -25.32
CA ALA A 219 -48.01 13.16 -23.88
C ALA A 219 -49.51 12.75 -23.76
N PRO A 220 -50.07 12.38 -22.58
CA PRO A 220 -49.50 12.02 -21.25
C PRO A 220 -50.13 10.72 -20.66
N GLY A 221 -49.59 10.24 -19.51
CA GLY A 221 -50.24 9.18 -18.72
C GLY A 221 -49.57 8.96 -17.36
N GLU A 222 -50.29 9.38 -16.32
CA GLU A 222 -49.99 9.20 -14.87
C GLU A 222 -49.85 7.75 -14.44
N SER A 223 -49.00 7.48 -13.49
CA SER A 223 -49.30 6.75 -12.23
C SER A 223 -48.00 6.45 -11.42
N ALA A 224 -47.92 6.95 -10.21
CA ALA A 224 -47.09 6.48 -9.10
C ALA A 224 -47.98 5.58 -8.19
N PRO A 225 -47.46 5.03 -7.02
CA PRO A 225 -46.12 4.66 -6.56
C PRO A 225 -46.03 3.19 -6.03
N GLY A 226 -44.86 2.67 -5.84
CA GLY A 226 -44.63 1.44 -5.09
C GLY A 226 -43.31 1.52 -4.31
N ALA A 227 -43.39 1.51 -2.97
CA ALA A 227 -42.30 1.57 -2.03
C ALA A 227 -41.51 0.24 -1.90
N PRO A 228 -40.28 0.25 -1.39
CA PRO A 228 -39.36 -0.88 -1.48
C PRO A 228 -39.49 -1.85 -0.30
N ALA A 229 -39.30 -3.14 -0.58
CA ALA A 229 -39.19 -4.19 0.42
C ALA A 229 -37.74 -4.31 0.92
N ALA A 230 -37.59 -4.36 2.25
CA ALA A 230 -36.35 -4.62 2.96
C ALA A 230 -35.85 -6.05 2.68
N GLY A 231 -34.63 -6.16 2.13
CA GLY A 231 -33.93 -7.43 1.97
C GLY A 231 -33.01 -7.72 3.14
N SER A 232 -33.31 -8.79 3.87
CA SER A 232 -32.47 -9.31 4.97
C SER A 232 -31.17 -9.90 4.43
N VAL A 233 -30.04 -9.48 5.00
CA VAL A 233 -28.73 -10.09 4.75
C VAL A 233 -28.58 -11.30 5.67
N VAL A 234 -28.58 -12.51 5.10
CA VAL A 234 -28.20 -13.74 5.82
C VAL A 234 -26.71 -13.94 5.66
N ILE A 235 -25.96 -13.83 6.78
CA ILE A 235 -24.54 -14.18 6.84
C ILE A 235 -24.46 -15.69 7.10
N SER A 236 -24.12 -16.46 6.07
CA SER A 236 -23.82 -17.88 6.20
C SER A 236 -22.31 -18.06 6.32
N GLY A 237 -21.84 -18.45 7.50
CA GLY A 237 -20.45 -18.78 7.73
C GLY A 237 -20.12 -20.17 7.21
N ALA A 238 -19.07 -20.31 6.40
CA ALA A 238 -18.43 -21.59 6.11
C ALA A 238 -16.91 -21.42 6.03
N ASN A 239 -16.23 -22.06 6.96
CA ASN A 239 -14.85 -22.55 7.00
C ASN A 239 -13.96 -22.26 5.78
N ALA A 240 -13.16 -21.22 5.86
CA ALA A 240 -11.97 -21.10 5.05
C ALA A 240 -10.77 -21.61 5.85
N LYS A 241 -10.14 -22.67 5.36
CA LYS A 241 -8.86 -23.17 5.89
C LYS A 241 -7.79 -22.12 5.70
N MET A 242 -7.32 -21.58 6.80
CA MET A 242 -6.18 -20.68 6.87
C MET A 242 -4.91 -21.50 6.53
N ARG A 243 -4.42 -21.35 5.32
CA ARG A 243 -3.09 -21.78 4.89
C ARG A 243 -2.43 -20.55 4.25
N ASP A 244 -1.78 -19.79 5.10
CA ASP A 244 -0.65 -18.90 4.82
C ASP A 244 -0.33 -18.21 6.15
N VAL A 245 0.22 -18.99 7.08
CA VAL A 245 0.83 -18.46 8.29
C VAL A 245 2.25 -18.06 7.89
N VAL A 246 2.48 -16.77 7.71
CA VAL A 246 3.83 -16.23 7.65
C VAL A 246 4.39 -16.28 9.07
N THR A 247 5.24 -17.26 9.35
CA THR A 247 5.99 -17.38 10.60
C THR A 247 7.15 -16.38 10.55
N GLY A 248 6.93 -15.20 11.08
CA GLY A 248 7.99 -14.22 11.35
C GLY A 248 8.19 -14.09 12.87
N THR A 249 9.42 -14.11 13.31
CA THR A 249 9.77 -13.90 14.72
C THR A 249 9.69 -12.41 15.05
N VAL A 250 8.89 -12.04 16.04
CA VAL A 250 8.83 -10.68 16.55
C VAL A 250 9.96 -10.48 17.56
N HIS A 251 10.96 -9.69 17.21
CA HIS A 251 12.00 -9.29 18.15
C HIS A 251 11.58 -8.04 18.90
N HIS A 252 11.31 -8.19 20.20
CA HIS A 252 11.21 -7.07 21.13
C HIS A 252 12.60 -6.74 21.68
N HIS A 253 13.16 -5.60 21.28
CA HIS A 253 14.30 -5.02 21.98
C HIS A 253 13.78 -4.23 23.18
N TYR A 254 13.91 -4.78 24.37
CA TYR A 254 13.88 -4.02 25.63
C TYR A 254 15.32 -3.60 25.97
N GLU A 255 15.58 -2.31 25.95
CA GLU A 255 16.76 -1.78 26.65
C GLU A 255 16.41 -1.69 28.13
N ASP A 256 17.08 -2.53 28.92
CA ASP A 256 17.08 -2.46 30.39
C ASP A 256 17.97 -1.25 30.79
N ARG A 257 17.36 -0.25 31.39
CA ARG A 257 18.09 0.83 32.06
C ARG A 257 18.20 0.48 33.53
N SER A 258 19.37 0.04 33.94
CA SER A 258 19.85 0.06 35.32
C SER A 258 20.34 1.45 35.65
#